data_869843c7901ba2ed9fdabab42c400926
#
_entry.id   869843c7901ba2ed9fdabab42c400926
#
_cell.length_a   1.000
_cell.length_b   1.000
_cell.length_c   1.000
_cell.angle_alpha   90.00
_cell.angle_beta   90.00
_cell.angle_gamma   90.00
#
_symmetry.space_group_name_H-M   'P 1'
#
loop_
_entity.id
_entity.type
_entity.pdbx_description
1 polymer ?
#
loop_
_entity_poly.entity_id
_entity_poly.type
_entity_poly.pdbx_seq_one_letter_code
_entity_poly.pdbx_strand_id
1 'polypeptide(L)'
;EGLQNLPARLPGWDNSDMKQMSLEAPMYTGFELRAKRTRKRAFLEQMDRVVPWAELVALIEPYAPKAGPKGGRPPFAVEKLLRIHFLQQWFGLSDPAVEEALYDTPLLASFVGLDLGVDVVPDESTILRFRHLLEQHGLSQRILETVNRILTERGLMLKSGTIVDATLIAAPNSTKNARRERDPEMHQTKKGNQWYFGMKAHVGVDAETGLVHTVVATAANVSDVTQAHRLLHGQETDVFADAGYQGVDKRAENQGKQVAWHVAMRPGKRRALDKRTFLGQVMDALERTKARIRAKGEHPFRVLKCQFGYRKTPYRGLAKNGAQLNVLFALVNLWLARKALLAATG
;
A
#
# COMPACT_ATOMS: atom_id res chain seq x y z
N GLU A 1 -9.57 6.47 -88.24
CA GLU A 1 -8.31 7.18 -87.99
C GLU A 1 -8.34 7.73 -86.56
N GLY A 2 -7.54 7.20 -85.71
CA GLY A 2 -6.68 7.72 -84.75
C GLY A 2 -6.81 7.14 -83.38
N LEU A 3 -6.54 5.83 -83.19
CA LEU A 3 -6.10 5.27 -81.96
C LEU A 3 -4.62 5.53 -81.75
N GLN A 4 -4.21 6.28 -80.73
CA GLN A 4 -2.91 6.20 -80.05
C GLN A 4 -2.81 7.22 -78.98
N ASN A 5 -2.85 6.77 -77.68
CA ASN A 5 -1.84 7.00 -76.67
C ASN A 5 -2.50 6.82 -75.25
N LEU A 6 -2.43 5.59 -74.75
CA LEU A 6 -2.51 5.32 -73.34
C LEU A 6 -1.10 5.51 -72.75
N PRO A 7 -0.92 6.29 -71.70
CA PRO A 7 0.35 6.34 -70.97
C PRO A 7 0.53 5.14 -70.07
N ALA A 8 1.74 4.68 -70.00
CA ALA A 8 2.27 3.49 -69.41
C ALA A 8 2.15 3.45 -67.89
N ARG A 9 1.96 2.23 -67.36
CA ARG A 9 2.38 1.68 -66.07
C ARG A 9 2.33 2.58 -64.85
N LEU A 10 1.37 2.27 -63.98
CA LEU A 10 1.43 2.53 -62.54
C LEU A 10 2.68 1.85 -61.94
N PRO A 11 3.42 2.50 -61.04
CA PRO A 11 4.60 1.90 -60.40
C PRO A 11 4.19 0.68 -59.60
N GLY A 12 4.98 -0.38 -59.76
CA GLY A 12 4.77 -1.68 -59.13
C GLY A 12 4.69 -1.57 -57.63
N TRP A 13 3.69 -2.20 -57.06
CA TRP A 13 3.64 -2.55 -55.67
C TRP A 13 4.70 -3.65 -55.47
N ASP A 14 5.79 -3.27 -54.82
CA ASP A 14 6.83 -4.20 -54.38
C ASP A 14 6.27 -5.00 -53.20
N ASN A 15 6.04 -6.29 -53.41
CA ASN A 15 5.48 -7.24 -52.44
C ASN A 15 6.52 -7.69 -51.38
N SER A 16 7.68 -7.00 -51.32
CA SER A 16 8.79 -7.41 -50.46
C SER A 16 8.69 -7.01 -49.00
N ASP A 17 7.67 -6.23 -48.60
CA ASP A 17 7.49 -5.75 -47.19
C ASP A 17 6.38 -6.42 -46.41
N MET A 18 5.74 -7.45 -46.91
CA MET A 18 4.90 -8.31 -46.07
C MET A 18 5.79 -9.26 -45.25
N LYS A 19 6.28 -8.80 -44.13
CA LYS A 19 6.84 -9.69 -43.08
C LYS A 19 5.76 -10.69 -42.70
N GLN A 20 5.89 -11.89 -43.23
CA GLN A 20 5.12 -13.05 -42.80
C GLN A 20 5.45 -13.25 -41.31
N MET A 21 4.47 -12.95 -40.41
CA MET A 21 4.60 -13.25 -38.99
C MET A 21 4.64 -14.77 -38.87
N SER A 22 5.76 -15.34 -38.43
CA SER A 22 5.87 -16.74 -38.14
C SER A 22 4.88 -17.11 -37.02
N LEU A 23 4.16 -18.22 -37.16
CA LEU A 23 3.24 -18.78 -36.18
C LEU A 23 3.94 -19.18 -34.85
N GLU A 24 5.25 -19.10 -34.77
CA GLU A 24 6.06 -19.40 -33.57
C GLU A 24 6.49 -18.17 -32.77
N ALA A 25 6.13 -16.95 -33.17
CA ALA A 25 6.37 -15.79 -32.33
C ALA A 25 5.45 -15.87 -31.10
N PRO A 26 5.95 -15.72 -29.85
CA PRO A 26 5.08 -15.61 -28.69
C PRO A 26 4.04 -14.55 -28.99
N MET A 27 2.77 -14.87 -28.77
CA MET A 27 1.61 -14.05 -29.12
C MET A 27 1.59 -12.74 -28.32
N TYR A 28 2.60 -11.90 -28.56
CA TYR A 28 2.52 -10.48 -28.25
C TYR A 28 1.54 -9.90 -29.27
N THR A 29 0.31 -9.75 -28.87
CA THR A 29 -0.69 -9.06 -29.69
C THR A 29 -0.07 -7.71 -30.07
N GLY A 30 -0.05 -7.35 -31.34
CA GLY A 30 0.58 -6.12 -31.86
C GLY A 30 0.10 -4.81 -31.19
N PHE A 31 -0.80 -4.93 -30.23
CA PHE A 31 -1.26 -3.93 -29.28
C PHE A 31 -0.13 -3.47 -28.34
N GLU A 32 0.80 -4.32 -27.95
CA GLU A 32 1.91 -3.99 -27.04
C GLU A 32 2.98 -3.12 -27.69
N LEU A 33 3.24 -3.32 -28.99
CA LEU A 33 4.24 -2.58 -29.75
C LEU A 33 3.82 -1.13 -30.08
N ARG A 34 2.50 -0.84 -30.05
CA ARG A 34 1.93 0.48 -30.34
C ARG A 34 1.36 1.21 -29.13
N ALA A 35 1.35 0.57 -27.94
CA ALA A 35 0.72 1.15 -26.76
C ALA A 35 1.58 2.26 -26.15
N LYS A 36 1.01 3.46 -26.03
CA LYS A 36 1.58 4.55 -25.24
C LYS A 36 1.90 4.04 -23.81
N ARG A 37 3.14 4.22 -23.35
CA ARG A 37 3.53 3.90 -21.98
C ARG A 37 2.76 4.79 -21.00
N THR A 38 1.67 4.28 -20.44
CA THR A 38 0.81 4.99 -19.50
C THR A 38 1.45 5.05 -18.11
N ARG A 39 1.00 6.01 -17.26
CA ARG A 39 1.45 6.08 -15.86
C ARG A 39 1.12 4.79 -15.08
N LYS A 40 -0.03 4.16 -15.37
CA LYS A 40 -0.44 2.90 -14.76
C LYS A 40 0.52 1.76 -15.15
N ARG A 41 0.87 1.64 -16.44
CA ARG A 41 1.86 0.65 -16.90
C ARG A 41 3.22 0.86 -16.24
N ALA A 42 3.74 2.07 -16.24
CA ALA A 42 5.02 2.39 -15.60
C ALA A 42 5.02 2.11 -14.08
N PHE A 43 3.89 2.32 -13.41
CA PHE A 43 3.73 1.97 -12.00
C PHE A 43 3.80 0.45 -11.81
N LEU A 44 3.02 -0.33 -12.57
CA LEU A 44 2.98 -1.79 -12.46
C LEU A 44 4.33 -2.43 -12.79
N GLU A 45 5.00 -1.95 -13.85
CA GLU A 45 6.36 -2.40 -14.22
C GLU A 45 7.38 -2.16 -13.09
N GLN A 46 7.31 -0.99 -12.41
CA GLN A 46 8.16 -0.71 -11.26
C GLN A 46 7.82 -1.61 -10.07
N MET A 47 6.54 -1.77 -9.75
CA MET A 47 6.11 -2.58 -8.61
C MET A 47 6.40 -4.06 -8.84
N ASP A 48 6.30 -4.55 -10.07
CA ASP A 48 6.65 -5.93 -10.40
C ASP A 48 8.12 -6.26 -10.08
N ARG A 49 9.02 -5.31 -10.31
CA ARG A 49 10.45 -5.45 -10.03
C ARG A 49 10.83 -5.29 -8.56
N VAL A 50 10.05 -4.56 -7.76
CA VAL A 50 10.40 -4.25 -6.36
C VAL A 50 9.67 -5.11 -5.34
N VAL A 51 8.55 -5.72 -5.73
CA VAL A 51 7.83 -6.65 -4.85
C VAL A 51 8.61 -7.94 -4.75
N PRO A 52 8.91 -8.43 -3.53
CA PRO A 52 9.62 -9.69 -3.33
C PRO A 52 8.66 -10.88 -3.48
N TRP A 53 8.26 -11.18 -4.72
CA TRP A 53 7.24 -12.19 -5.02
C TRP A 53 7.56 -13.56 -4.44
N ALA A 54 8.80 -14.02 -4.60
CA ALA A 54 9.21 -15.35 -4.16
C ALA A 54 9.07 -15.54 -2.63
N GLU A 55 9.50 -14.55 -1.85
CA GLU A 55 9.42 -14.58 -0.39
C GLU A 55 7.98 -14.50 0.10
N LEU A 56 7.14 -13.67 -0.57
CA LEU A 56 5.73 -13.53 -0.20
C LEU A 56 4.91 -14.76 -0.62
N VAL A 57 5.21 -15.38 -1.75
CA VAL A 57 4.60 -16.64 -2.16
C VAL A 57 4.97 -17.75 -1.18
N ALA A 58 6.27 -17.93 -0.87
CA ALA A 58 6.74 -18.91 0.10
C ALA A 58 6.11 -18.74 1.49
N LEU A 59 5.80 -17.50 1.90
CA LEU A 59 5.08 -17.19 3.13
C LEU A 59 3.64 -17.72 3.14
N ILE A 60 2.94 -17.67 1.99
CA ILE A 60 1.51 -17.96 1.86
C ILE A 60 1.27 -19.42 1.47
N GLU A 61 2.11 -20.01 0.65
CA GLU A 61 1.94 -21.34 0.04
C GLU A 61 1.64 -22.47 1.03
N PRO A 62 2.22 -22.52 2.26
CA PRO A 62 1.89 -23.55 3.24
C PRO A 62 0.41 -23.59 3.66
N TYR A 63 -0.30 -22.49 3.50
CA TYR A 63 -1.71 -22.30 3.88
C TYR A 63 -2.65 -22.42 2.68
N ALA A 64 -2.11 -22.38 1.46
CA ALA A 64 -2.91 -22.42 0.24
C ALA A 64 -3.58 -23.80 0.04
N PRO A 65 -4.77 -23.83 -0.57
CA PRO A 65 -5.43 -25.08 -0.94
C PRO A 65 -4.53 -25.91 -1.85
N LYS A 66 -4.48 -27.21 -1.61
CA LYS A 66 -3.76 -28.17 -2.46
C LYS A 66 -4.74 -28.97 -3.30
N ALA A 67 -4.30 -29.48 -4.44
CA ALA A 67 -5.10 -30.39 -5.25
C ALA A 67 -5.46 -31.63 -4.42
N GLY A 68 -6.74 -31.98 -4.42
CA GLY A 68 -7.21 -33.15 -3.68
C GLY A 68 -6.79 -34.48 -4.34
N PRO A 69 -6.66 -35.57 -3.57
CA PRO A 69 -6.25 -36.89 -4.10
C PRO A 69 -7.27 -37.49 -5.08
N LYS A 70 -8.53 -37.02 -5.07
CA LYS A 70 -9.59 -37.46 -5.97
C LYS A 70 -9.64 -36.71 -7.30
N GLY A 71 -8.64 -35.86 -7.60
CA GLY A 71 -8.66 -34.99 -8.76
C GLY A 71 -9.56 -33.77 -8.54
N GLY A 72 -9.90 -33.07 -9.61
CA GLY A 72 -10.65 -31.84 -9.63
C GLY A 72 -9.83 -30.72 -10.27
N ARG A 73 -10.44 -29.53 -10.39
CA ARG A 73 -9.74 -28.37 -10.94
C ARG A 73 -8.59 -27.98 -10.02
N PRO A 74 -7.35 -27.85 -10.54
CA PRO A 74 -6.22 -27.42 -9.72
C PRO A 74 -6.48 -26.00 -9.18
N PRO A 75 -6.03 -25.71 -7.94
CA PRO A 75 -6.15 -24.37 -7.39
C PRO A 75 -5.31 -23.38 -8.20
N PHE A 76 -5.73 -22.12 -8.20
CA PHE A 76 -4.94 -21.05 -8.81
C PHE A 76 -3.61 -20.89 -8.07
N ALA A 77 -2.55 -20.58 -8.82
CA ALA A 77 -1.24 -20.30 -8.25
C ALA A 77 -1.33 -19.13 -7.24
N VAL A 78 -0.67 -19.29 -6.09
CA VAL A 78 -0.64 -18.28 -5.02
C VAL A 78 -0.17 -16.93 -5.54
N GLU A 79 0.85 -16.92 -6.43
CA GLU A 79 1.36 -15.69 -7.02
C GLU A 79 0.30 -14.94 -7.82
N LYS A 80 -0.49 -15.63 -8.68
CA LYS A 80 -1.59 -15.00 -9.44
C LYS A 80 -2.60 -14.35 -8.49
N LEU A 81 -3.02 -15.04 -7.43
CA LEU A 81 -3.96 -14.51 -6.43
C LEU A 81 -3.37 -13.34 -5.62
N LEU A 82 -2.09 -13.41 -5.27
CA LEU A 82 -1.40 -12.32 -4.56
C LEU A 82 -1.26 -11.07 -5.45
N ARG A 83 -0.96 -11.24 -6.74
CA ARG A 83 -0.93 -10.16 -7.74
C ARG A 83 -2.29 -9.49 -7.87
N ILE A 84 -3.38 -10.27 -7.95
CA ILE A 84 -4.76 -9.76 -7.96
C ILE A 84 -5.05 -9.00 -6.66
N HIS A 85 -4.70 -9.56 -5.50
CA HIS A 85 -4.90 -8.90 -4.22
C HIS A 85 -4.16 -7.55 -4.15
N PHE A 86 -2.94 -7.46 -4.67
CA PHE A 86 -2.19 -6.19 -4.71
C PHE A 86 -2.81 -5.19 -5.70
N LEU A 87 -3.36 -5.62 -6.83
CA LEU A 87 -4.13 -4.74 -7.73
C LEU A 87 -5.33 -4.12 -7.00
N GLN A 88 -6.04 -4.93 -6.19
CA GLN A 88 -7.14 -4.41 -5.35
C GLN A 88 -6.66 -3.30 -4.40
N GLN A 89 -5.51 -3.50 -3.74
CA GLN A 89 -4.97 -2.51 -2.81
C GLN A 89 -4.50 -1.23 -3.49
N TRP A 90 -3.83 -1.34 -4.65
CA TRP A 90 -3.30 -0.17 -5.37
C TRP A 90 -4.38 0.67 -6.05
N PHE A 91 -5.44 0.03 -6.52
CA PHE A 91 -6.48 0.71 -7.33
C PHE A 91 -7.84 0.80 -6.62
N GLY A 92 -7.94 0.33 -5.38
CA GLY A 92 -9.18 0.38 -4.59
C GLY A 92 -10.31 -0.45 -5.19
N LEU A 93 -10.02 -1.60 -5.82
CA LEU A 93 -10.99 -2.45 -6.48
C LEU A 93 -11.63 -3.43 -5.49
N SER A 94 -12.97 -3.58 -5.56
CA SER A 94 -13.70 -4.65 -4.87
C SER A 94 -13.44 -6.01 -5.53
N ASP A 95 -13.89 -7.11 -4.90
CA ASP A 95 -13.73 -8.45 -5.45
C ASP A 95 -14.38 -8.58 -6.85
N PRO A 96 -15.65 -8.15 -7.07
CA PRO A 96 -16.22 -8.12 -8.42
C PRO A 96 -15.51 -7.16 -9.38
N ALA A 97 -15.14 -5.96 -8.90
CA ALA A 97 -14.54 -4.96 -9.77
C ALA A 97 -13.14 -5.35 -10.27
N VAL A 98 -12.36 -6.13 -9.51
CA VAL A 98 -11.08 -6.63 -10.00
C VAL A 98 -11.27 -7.78 -10.98
N GLU A 99 -12.26 -8.66 -10.77
CA GLU A 99 -12.63 -9.70 -11.74
C GLU A 99 -12.98 -9.07 -13.09
N GLU A 100 -13.92 -8.12 -13.14
CA GLU A 100 -14.30 -7.39 -14.36
C GLU A 100 -13.09 -6.69 -15.00
N ALA A 101 -12.26 -6.02 -14.16
CA ALA A 101 -11.08 -5.32 -14.66
C ALA A 101 -10.01 -6.25 -15.26
N LEU A 102 -9.93 -7.52 -14.85
CA LEU A 102 -9.04 -8.50 -15.47
C LEU A 102 -9.52 -8.90 -16.88
N TYR A 103 -10.83 -8.94 -17.14
CA TYR A 103 -11.36 -9.16 -18.48
C TYR A 103 -11.20 -7.92 -19.38
N ASP A 104 -11.52 -6.74 -18.85
CA ASP A 104 -11.62 -5.50 -19.63
C ASP A 104 -10.27 -4.79 -19.85
N THR A 105 -9.28 -5.08 -19.02
CA THR A 105 -8.00 -4.34 -19.04
C THR A 105 -6.83 -5.29 -19.26
N PRO A 106 -6.38 -5.49 -20.52
CA PRO A 106 -5.27 -6.41 -20.86
C PRO A 106 -3.99 -6.15 -20.04
N LEU A 107 -3.72 -4.88 -19.67
CA LEU A 107 -2.60 -4.52 -18.82
C LEU A 107 -2.67 -5.20 -17.44
N LEU A 108 -3.86 -5.30 -16.84
CA LEU A 108 -4.03 -5.92 -15.52
C LEU A 108 -3.93 -7.45 -15.62
N ALA A 109 -4.54 -8.05 -16.65
CA ALA A 109 -4.40 -9.48 -16.93
C ALA A 109 -2.92 -9.86 -17.13
N SER A 110 -2.20 -9.11 -17.97
CA SER A 110 -0.76 -9.29 -18.21
C SER A 110 0.07 -9.16 -16.92
N PHE A 111 -0.23 -8.19 -16.06
CA PHE A 111 0.46 -8.05 -14.77
C PHE A 111 0.25 -9.27 -13.85
N VAL A 112 -0.92 -9.88 -13.87
CA VAL A 112 -1.23 -11.11 -13.10
C VAL A 112 -0.60 -12.35 -13.75
N GLY A 113 -0.16 -12.27 -15.00
CA GLY A 113 0.31 -13.40 -15.79
C GLY A 113 -0.84 -14.29 -16.27
N LEU A 114 -1.97 -13.67 -16.67
CA LEU A 114 -3.11 -14.34 -17.27
C LEU A 114 -3.09 -14.14 -18.78
N ASP A 115 -3.15 -15.25 -19.52
CA ASP A 115 -3.47 -15.27 -20.93
C ASP A 115 -4.98 -15.49 -21.11
N LEU A 116 -5.70 -14.42 -21.46
CA LEU A 116 -7.17 -14.47 -21.59
C LEU A 116 -7.67 -15.39 -22.71
N GLY A 117 -6.78 -15.85 -23.60
CA GLY A 117 -7.12 -16.84 -24.65
C GLY A 117 -7.11 -18.28 -24.14
N VAL A 118 -6.43 -18.56 -23.03
CA VAL A 118 -6.20 -19.92 -22.51
C VAL A 118 -6.53 -20.03 -21.03
N ASP A 119 -6.15 -19.03 -20.23
CA ASP A 119 -6.32 -19.05 -18.77
C ASP A 119 -7.75 -18.69 -18.36
N VAL A 120 -8.22 -19.37 -17.33
CA VAL A 120 -9.48 -18.98 -16.66
C VAL A 120 -9.17 -17.89 -15.65
N VAL A 121 -9.92 -16.80 -15.67
CA VAL A 121 -9.83 -15.72 -14.68
C VAL A 121 -10.41 -16.19 -13.35
N PRO A 122 -9.74 -15.96 -12.20
CA PRO A 122 -10.32 -16.21 -10.89
C PRO A 122 -11.60 -15.38 -10.67
N ASP A 123 -12.66 -16.02 -10.25
CA ASP A 123 -13.93 -15.37 -9.92
C ASP A 123 -13.85 -14.60 -8.59
N GLU A 124 -14.83 -13.70 -8.34
CA GLU A 124 -14.92 -12.92 -7.10
C GLU A 124 -14.89 -13.79 -5.84
N SER A 125 -15.49 -14.99 -5.90
CA SER A 125 -15.54 -15.90 -4.75
C SER A 125 -14.18 -16.51 -4.44
N THR A 126 -13.36 -16.79 -5.45
CA THR A 126 -11.97 -17.25 -5.31
C THR A 126 -11.09 -16.14 -4.74
N ILE A 127 -11.25 -14.91 -5.24
CA ILE A 127 -10.55 -13.71 -4.74
C ILE A 127 -10.91 -13.46 -3.27
N LEU A 128 -12.19 -13.54 -2.93
CA LEU A 128 -12.70 -13.43 -1.55
C LEU A 128 -12.10 -14.50 -0.62
N ARG A 129 -12.07 -15.78 -1.07
CA ARG A 129 -11.48 -16.88 -0.29
C ARG A 129 -9.99 -16.66 -0.04
N PHE A 130 -9.25 -16.15 -1.01
CA PHE A 130 -7.83 -15.82 -0.84
C PHE A 130 -7.64 -14.74 0.22
N ARG A 131 -8.44 -13.66 0.21
CA ARG A 131 -8.40 -12.64 1.24
C ARG A 131 -8.72 -13.21 2.63
N HIS A 132 -9.73 -14.06 2.75
CA HIS A 132 -10.06 -14.72 4.01
C HIS A 132 -8.93 -15.63 4.51
N LEU A 133 -8.22 -16.31 3.61
CA LEU A 133 -7.04 -17.10 3.96
C LEU A 133 -5.95 -16.20 4.57
N LEU A 134 -5.68 -15.03 3.99
CA LEU A 134 -4.72 -14.08 4.55
C LEU A 134 -5.15 -13.57 5.93
N GLU A 135 -6.44 -13.29 6.13
CA GLU A 135 -7.03 -12.85 7.39
C GLU A 135 -6.94 -13.95 8.46
N GLN A 136 -7.40 -15.17 8.13
CA GLN A 136 -7.50 -16.31 9.04
C GLN A 136 -6.15 -16.71 9.63
N HIS A 137 -5.09 -16.65 8.84
CA HIS A 137 -3.75 -17.07 9.24
C HIS A 137 -2.84 -15.90 9.63
N GLY A 138 -3.37 -14.68 9.78
CA GLY A 138 -2.57 -13.49 10.13
C GLY A 138 -1.50 -13.13 9.10
N LEU A 139 -1.64 -13.61 7.85
CA LEU A 139 -0.63 -13.45 6.81
C LEU A 139 -0.46 -11.99 6.38
N SER A 140 -1.50 -11.17 6.52
CA SER A 140 -1.44 -9.74 6.21
C SER A 140 -0.38 -9.01 7.06
N GLN A 141 -0.29 -9.32 8.36
CA GLN A 141 0.76 -8.78 9.23
C GLN A 141 2.12 -9.34 8.86
N ARG A 142 2.22 -10.64 8.60
CA ARG A 142 3.47 -11.29 8.21
C ARG A 142 4.00 -10.79 6.86
N ILE A 143 3.14 -10.35 5.93
CA ILE A 143 3.53 -9.67 4.69
C ILE A 143 4.27 -8.36 5.02
N LEU A 144 3.72 -7.53 5.93
CA LEU A 144 4.40 -6.30 6.36
C LEU A 144 5.74 -6.61 7.04
N GLU A 145 5.78 -7.58 7.93
CA GLU A 145 7.00 -8.02 8.63
C GLU A 145 8.08 -8.53 7.65
N THR A 146 7.68 -9.32 6.65
CA THR A 146 8.58 -9.84 5.62
C THR A 146 9.16 -8.71 4.77
N VAL A 147 8.33 -7.79 4.29
CA VAL A 147 8.79 -6.61 3.56
C VAL A 147 9.75 -5.77 4.40
N ASN A 148 9.40 -5.52 5.65
CA ASN A 148 10.24 -4.73 6.57
C ASN A 148 11.58 -5.42 6.86
N ARG A 149 11.61 -6.75 7.03
CA ARG A 149 12.84 -7.52 7.18
C ARG A 149 13.75 -7.33 5.95
N ILE A 150 13.22 -7.51 4.74
CA ILE A 150 13.97 -7.33 3.49
C ILE A 150 14.53 -5.90 3.38
N LEU A 151 13.72 -4.88 3.71
CA LEU A 151 14.17 -3.48 3.68
C LEU A 151 15.25 -3.20 4.73
N THR A 152 15.18 -3.83 5.91
CA THR A 152 16.21 -3.73 6.95
C THR A 152 17.51 -4.40 6.51
N GLU A 153 17.45 -5.62 5.96
CA GLU A 153 18.60 -6.35 5.43
C GLU A 153 19.31 -5.60 4.30
N ARG A 154 18.58 -4.80 3.53
CA ARG A 154 19.14 -3.92 2.48
C ARG A 154 19.59 -2.55 3.00
N GLY A 155 19.54 -2.30 4.30
CA GLY A 155 19.92 -1.01 4.91
C GLY A 155 18.97 0.15 4.57
N LEU A 156 17.75 -0.14 4.12
CA LEU A 156 16.74 0.85 3.74
C LEU A 156 15.77 1.19 4.90
N MET A 157 15.79 0.44 5.98
CA MET A 157 15.05 0.70 7.23
C MET A 157 16.02 0.56 8.39
N LEU A 158 16.30 1.65 9.11
CA LEU A 158 17.39 1.72 10.10
C LEU A 158 16.93 1.43 11.53
N LYS A 159 15.68 1.77 11.87
CA LYS A 159 15.06 1.54 13.19
C LYS A 159 15.80 2.17 14.38
N SER A 160 16.60 3.22 14.16
CA SER A 160 17.30 3.94 15.26
C SER A 160 16.37 4.85 16.06
N GLY A 161 15.37 5.43 15.40
CA GLY A 161 14.36 6.28 16.01
C GLY A 161 12.98 6.03 15.39
N THR A 162 11.93 6.30 16.16
CA THR A 162 10.53 6.09 15.74
C THR A 162 9.75 7.39 15.76
N ILE A 163 8.97 7.66 14.71
CA ILE A 163 7.90 8.65 14.70
C ILE A 163 6.60 7.92 14.97
N VAL A 164 5.85 8.35 15.98
CA VAL A 164 4.51 7.85 16.25
C VAL A 164 3.47 8.86 15.77
N ASP A 165 2.53 8.40 14.96
CA ASP A 165 1.47 9.24 14.40
C ASP A 165 0.21 8.42 14.11
N ALA A 166 -0.92 9.10 13.88
CA ALA A 166 -2.18 8.45 13.58
C ALA A 166 -2.96 9.20 12.49
N THR A 167 -3.68 8.45 11.68
CA THR A 167 -4.56 9.04 10.67
C THR A 167 -5.96 8.48 10.76
N LEU A 168 -6.96 9.35 10.56
CA LEU A 168 -8.37 8.97 10.47
C LEU A 168 -8.68 8.38 9.11
N ILE A 169 -9.45 7.29 9.12
CA ILE A 169 -10.01 6.63 7.94
C ILE A 169 -11.52 6.58 8.15
N ALA A 170 -12.28 7.16 7.23
CA ALA A 170 -13.72 7.21 7.32
C ALA A 170 -14.34 5.82 7.14
N ALA A 171 -15.46 5.56 7.79
CA ALA A 171 -16.30 4.39 7.56
C ALA A 171 -17.65 4.80 6.94
N PRO A 172 -18.39 3.89 6.29
CA PRO A 172 -19.73 4.16 5.82
C PRO A 172 -20.67 4.58 6.95
N ASN A 173 -21.32 5.74 6.79
CA ASN A 173 -22.29 6.27 7.76
C ASN A 173 -23.71 5.72 7.54
N SER A 174 -23.95 5.05 6.41
CA SER A 174 -25.27 4.61 6.02
C SER A 174 -25.78 3.49 6.94
N THR A 175 -27.03 3.60 7.31
CA THR A 175 -27.82 2.55 8.00
C THR A 175 -28.73 1.78 7.03
N LYS A 176 -28.61 2.03 5.70
CA LYS A 176 -29.39 1.36 4.66
C LYS A 176 -28.84 -0.03 4.33
N ASN A 177 -28.64 -0.86 5.34
CA ASN A 177 -28.23 -2.26 5.21
C ASN A 177 -29.25 -3.16 5.91
N ALA A 178 -29.17 -4.47 5.73
CA ALA A 178 -30.13 -5.42 6.29
C ALA A 178 -30.30 -5.30 7.81
N ARG A 179 -29.26 -4.93 8.54
CA ARG A 179 -29.28 -4.73 10.00
C ARG A 179 -29.72 -3.34 10.42
N ARG A 180 -29.89 -2.40 9.51
CA ARG A 180 -30.22 -0.98 9.77
C ARG A 180 -29.32 -0.28 10.79
N GLU A 181 -28.06 -0.70 10.89
CA GLU A 181 -27.07 -0.17 11.85
C GLU A 181 -25.75 0.16 11.18
N ARG A 182 -25.02 1.08 11.77
CA ARG A 182 -23.62 1.36 11.41
C ARG A 182 -22.74 0.21 11.90
N ASP A 183 -21.47 0.23 11.48
CA ASP A 183 -20.46 -0.71 12.00
C ASP A 183 -20.25 -0.43 13.51
N PRO A 184 -20.53 -1.40 14.41
CA PRO A 184 -20.42 -1.19 15.85
C PRO A 184 -18.98 -1.03 16.36
N GLU A 185 -17.98 -1.47 15.60
CA GLU A 185 -16.56 -1.33 15.95
C GLU A 185 -15.97 0.02 15.50
N MET A 186 -16.72 0.79 14.70
CA MET A 186 -16.34 2.13 14.27
C MET A 186 -17.00 3.20 15.14
N HIS A 187 -16.25 4.26 15.48
CA HIS A 187 -16.75 5.30 16.36
C HIS A 187 -16.59 6.71 15.77
N GLN A 188 -17.26 7.67 16.42
CA GLN A 188 -17.14 9.07 16.05
C GLN A 188 -15.96 9.72 16.77
N THR A 189 -15.29 10.63 16.09
CA THR A 189 -14.28 11.52 16.69
C THR A 189 -14.39 12.90 16.07
N LYS A 190 -13.98 13.94 16.82
CA LYS A 190 -13.96 15.31 16.35
C LYS A 190 -12.53 15.74 16.04
N LYS A 191 -12.31 16.28 14.83
CA LYS A 191 -11.04 16.92 14.46
C LYS A 191 -11.32 18.35 14.01
N GLY A 192 -10.84 19.32 14.77
CA GLY A 192 -11.27 20.72 14.61
C GLY A 192 -12.78 20.85 14.87
N ASN A 193 -13.51 21.41 13.94
CA ASN A 193 -14.97 21.58 14.01
C ASN A 193 -15.74 20.46 13.25
N GLN A 194 -15.07 19.49 12.68
CA GLN A 194 -15.68 18.42 11.88
C GLN A 194 -15.74 17.11 12.63
N TRP A 195 -16.88 16.41 12.54
CA TRP A 195 -17.07 15.06 13.04
C TRP A 195 -16.76 14.03 11.96
N TYR A 196 -16.07 12.96 12.37
CA TYR A 196 -15.73 11.82 11.54
C TYR A 196 -16.24 10.55 12.20
N PHE A 197 -16.80 9.64 11.41
CA PHE A 197 -17.13 8.29 11.83
C PHE A 197 -16.20 7.32 11.12
N GLY A 198 -15.53 6.44 11.86
CA GLY A 198 -14.60 5.48 11.28
C GLY A 198 -13.61 4.91 12.28
N MET A 199 -12.40 4.71 11.79
CA MET A 199 -11.27 4.14 12.53
C MET A 199 -10.04 5.04 12.46
N LYS A 200 -9.04 4.73 13.28
CA LYS A 200 -7.68 5.27 13.19
C LYS A 200 -6.69 4.19 12.80
N ALA A 201 -5.76 4.54 11.93
CA ALA A 201 -4.53 3.81 11.73
C ALA A 201 -3.41 4.54 12.47
N HIS A 202 -2.90 3.93 13.54
CA HIS A 202 -1.72 4.38 14.25
C HIS A 202 -0.51 3.69 13.64
N VAL A 203 0.56 4.42 13.44
CA VAL A 203 1.78 3.90 12.82
C VAL A 203 3.02 4.27 13.62
N GLY A 204 3.96 3.32 13.70
CA GLY A 204 5.34 3.55 14.04
C GLY A 204 6.14 3.65 12.73
N VAL A 205 6.81 4.78 12.53
CA VAL A 205 7.56 5.11 11.31
C VAL A 205 9.02 5.31 11.65
N ASP A 206 9.91 4.73 10.88
CA ASP A 206 11.35 4.95 11.00
C ASP A 206 11.67 6.44 10.79
N ALA A 207 12.31 7.05 11.78
CA ALA A 207 12.59 8.49 11.81
C ALA A 207 13.60 8.94 10.74
N GLU A 208 14.43 8.02 10.24
CA GLU A 208 15.42 8.32 9.21
C GLU A 208 14.85 8.15 7.81
N THR A 209 14.16 7.07 7.56
CA THR A 209 13.74 6.67 6.20
C THR A 209 12.29 7.02 5.87
N GLY A 210 11.44 7.20 6.89
CA GLY A 210 10.01 7.43 6.73
C GLY A 210 9.21 6.16 6.38
N LEU A 211 9.78 4.97 6.59
CA LEU A 211 9.11 3.70 6.34
C LEU A 211 8.35 3.21 7.58
N VAL A 212 7.19 2.61 7.37
CA VAL A 212 6.30 2.14 8.44
C VAL A 212 6.76 0.76 8.94
N HIS A 213 7.12 0.66 10.22
CA HIS A 213 7.50 -0.63 10.81
C HIS A 213 6.37 -1.28 11.62
N THR A 214 5.44 -0.49 12.16
CA THR A 214 4.35 -1.00 13.00
C THR A 214 3.04 -0.33 12.65
N VAL A 215 1.95 -1.09 12.65
CA VAL A 215 0.59 -0.62 12.34
C VAL A 215 -0.38 -1.13 13.40
N VAL A 216 -1.20 -0.24 13.97
CA VAL A 216 -2.26 -0.59 14.90
C VAL A 216 -3.57 0.07 14.46
N ALA A 217 -4.61 -0.72 14.28
CA ALA A 217 -5.96 -0.24 13.96
C ALA A 217 -6.80 -0.12 15.23
N THR A 218 -7.50 1.00 15.39
CA THR A 218 -8.45 1.22 16.51
C THR A 218 -9.69 1.96 16.02
N ALA A 219 -10.74 1.95 16.83
CA ALA A 219 -11.88 2.86 16.64
C ALA A 219 -11.43 4.32 16.70
N ALA A 220 -12.11 5.21 15.97
CA ALA A 220 -11.68 6.61 15.82
C ALA A 220 -11.67 7.40 17.14
N ASN A 221 -12.42 6.99 18.15
CA ASN A 221 -12.48 7.64 19.47
C ASN A 221 -11.32 7.28 20.40
N VAL A 222 -10.52 6.27 20.08
CA VAL A 222 -9.35 5.89 20.87
C VAL A 222 -8.30 7.00 20.81
N SER A 223 -7.76 7.39 21.96
CA SER A 223 -6.75 8.44 22.04
C SER A 223 -5.38 7.95 21.53
N ASP A 224 -4.71 8.76 20.72
CA ASP A 224 -3.45 8.39 20.06
C ASP A 224 -2.35 8.10 21.10
N VAL A 225 -2.29 8.89 22.17
CA VAL A 225 -1.29 8.72 23.25
C VAL A 225 -1.37 7.36 23.94
N THR A 226 -2.58 6.73 23.98
CA THR A 226 -2.77 5.40 24.59
C THR A 226 -2.18 4.27 23.75
N GLN A 227 -1.95 4.50 22.47
CA GLN A 227 -1.44 3.49 21.54
C GLN A 227 0.08 3.60 21.31
N ALA A 228 0.71 4.65 21.81
CA ALA A 228 2.14 4.93 21.56
C ALA A 228 3.05 3.74 21.90
N HIS A 229 2.81 3.08 23.05
CA HIS A 229 3.62 1.93 23.48
C HIS A 229 3.57 0.73 22.53
N ARG A 230 2.48 0.57 21.77
CA ARG A 230 2.28 -0.51 20.79
C ARG A 230 2.96 -0.23 19.44
N LEU A 231 3.38 1.00 19.22
CA LEU A 231 4.01 1.44 17.97
C LEU A 231 5.52 1.33 17.99
N LEU A 232 6.09 1.00 19.16
CA LEU A 232 7.53 0.86 19.35
C LEU A 232 7.97 -0.55 18.98
N HIS A 233 9.15 -0.67 18.35
CA HIS A 233 9.78 -1.96 18.01
C HIS A 233 10.77 -2.44 19.08
N GLY A 234 11.10 -1.58 20.08
CA GLY A 234 11.92 -1.92 21.24
C GLY A 234 13.43 -1.73 21.08
N GLN A 235 13.89 -1.24 19.93
CA GLN A 235 15.30 -0.95 19.67
C GLN A 235 15.57 0.54 19.46
N GLU A 236 14.51 1.39 19.50
CA GLU A 236 14.63 2.83 19.35
C GLU A 236 15.23 3.51 20.57
N THR A 237 16.11 4.48 20.32
CA THR A 237 16.63 5.39 21.35
C THR A 237 15.76 6.63 21.47
N ASP A 238 15.15 7.08 20.37
CA ASP A 238 14.42 8.33 20.24
C ASP A 238 13.04 8.13 19.65
N VAL A 239 12.02 8.74 20.27
CA VAL A 239 10.65 8.68 19.78
C VAL A 239 10.09 10.08 19.57
N PHE A 240 9.66 10.39 18.35
CA PHE A 240 9.12 11.68 17.95
C PHE A 240 7.60 11.62 17.84
N ALA A 241 6.91 12.57 18.48
CA ALA A 241 5.46 12.60 18.51
C ALA A 241 4.92 14.03 18.37
N ASP A 242 3.66 14.15 17.95
CA ASP A 242 2.98 15.43 17.90
C ASP A 242 2.54 15.91 19.29
N ALA A 243 1.98 17.14 19.36
CA ALA A 243 1.50 17.71 20.60
C ALA A 243 0.30 16.96 21.25
N GLY A 244 -0.34 16.05 20.50
CA GLY A 244 -1.39 15.18 21.01
C GLY A 244 -0.87 14.08 21.95
N TYR A 245 0.42 13.78 21.90
CA TYR A 245 1.08 12.79 22.72
C TYR A 245 1.67 13.36 24.03
N GLN A 246 1.30 14.59 24.43
CA GLN A 246 1.78 15.18 25.69
C GLN A 246 1.47 14.27 26.89
N GLY A 247 2.50 14.01 27.71
CA GLY A 247 2.41 13.12 28.88
C GLY A 247 2.53 11.63 28.56
N VAL A 248 2.95 11.27 27.35
CA VAL A 248 3.19 9.88 26.94
C VAL A 248 4.25 9.20 27.83
N ASP A 249 5.27 9.94 28.26
CA ASP A 249 6.36 9.53 29.14
C ASP A 249 5.87 9.13 30.54
N LYS A 250 4.78 9.73 31.02
CA LYS A 250 4.20 9.50 32.34
C LYS A 250 3.22 8.33 32.41
N ARG A 251 2.88 7.75 31.29
CA ARG A 251 1.93 6.64 31.21
C ARG A 251 2.56 5.34 31.71
N ALA A 252 1.77 4.54 32.43
CA ALA A 252 2.21 3.25 32.97
C ALA A 252 2.79 2.31 31.89
N GLU A 253 2.18 2.32 30.70
CA GLU A 253 2.58 1.46 29.57
C GLU A 253 3.96 1.83 28.99
N ASN A 254 4.44 3.03 29.28
CA ASN A 254 5.74 3.53 28.82
C ASN A 254 6.80 3.62 29.93
N GLN A 255 6.40 3.37 31.20
CA GLN A 255 7.33 3.33 32.31
C GLN A 255 8.34 2.16 32.12
N GLY A 256 9.61 2.44 32.40
CA GLY A 256 10.70 1.47 32.23
C GLY A 256 11.24 1.32 30.80
N LYS A 257 10.62 1.97 29.81
CA LYS A 257 11.21 2.03 28.46
C LYS A 257 12.35 3.05 28.41
N GLN A 258 13.53 2.62 27.98
CA GLN A 258 14.71 3.49 27.86
C GLN A 258 14.71 4.22 26.52
N VAL A 259 13.73 5.10 26.32
CA VAL A 259 13.60 5.90 25.09
C VAL A 259 13.48 7.40 25.46
N ALA A 260 14.09 8.25 24.64
CA ALA A 260 13.92 9.70 24.76
C ALA A 260 12.68 10.15 23.97
N TRP A 261 11.65 10.66 24.67
CA TRP A 261 10.42 11.16 24.04
C TRP A 261 10.57 12.62 23.60
N HIS A 262 10.51 12.86 22.31
CA HIS A 262 10.56 14.17 21.66
C HIS A 262 9.16 14.64 21.23
N VAL A 263 8.30 14.92 22.20
CA VAL A 263 6.95 15.42 21.95
C VAL A 263 7.00 16.88 21.53
N ALA A 264 6.27 17.23 20.46
CA ALA A 264 6.20 18.61 19.97
C ALA A 264 5.49 19.52 20.98
N MET A 265 5.97 20.76 21.08
CA MET A 265 5.35 21.79 21.91
C MET A 265 3.98 22.19 21.35
N ARG A 266 3.00 22.43 22.22
CA ARG A 266 1.69 22.95 21.81
C ARG A 266 1.84 24.29 21.08
N PRO A 267 1.10 24.54 20.00
CA PRO A 267 1.27 25.75 19.19
C PRO A 267 1.17 27.06 19.99
N GLY A 268 0.32 27.12 21.00
CA GLY A 268 0.22 28.28 21.89
C GLY A 268 1.49 28.54 22.69
N LYS A 269 2.08 27.51 23.30
CA LYS A 269 3.35 27.62 24.04
C LYS A 269 4.51 28.02 23.11
N ARG A 270 4.58 27.44 21.91
CA ARG A 270 5.62 27.79 20.95
C ARG A 270 5.52 29.25 20.47
N ARG A 271 4.30 29.79 20.28
CA ARG A 271 4.10 31.19 19.94
C ARG A 271 4.48 32.16 21.05
N ALA A 272 4.38 31.75 22.30
CA ALA A 272 4.75 32.54 23.47
C ALA A 272 6.25 32.55 23.79
N LEU A 273 7.09 31.81 23.04
CA LEU A 273 8.54 31.83 23.20
C LEU A 273 9.10 33.22 22.86
N ASP A 274 9.87 33.82 23.78
CA ASP A 274 10.62 35.04 23.47
C ASP A 274 11.89 34.70 22.67
N LYS A 275 11.76 34.85 21.34
CA LYS A 275 12.84 34.54 20.39
C LYS A 275 14.00 35.55 20.40
N ARG A 276 13.96 36.59 21.26
CA ARG A 276 15.08 37.54 21.47
C ARG A 276 16.07 36.98 22.50
N THR A 277 15.66 36.07 23.37
CA THR A 277 16.51 35.39 24.32
C THR A 277 17.22 34.19 23.68
N PHE A 278 18.45 33.90 24.15
CA PHE A 278 19.20 32.72 23.72
C PHE A 278 18.39 31.41 23.94
N LEU A 279 17.81 31.27 25.12
CA LEU A 279 16.98 30.10 25.44
C LEU A 279 15.80 29.96 24.50
N GLY A 280 15.08 31.04 24.19
CA GLY A 280 13.96 31.02 23.27
C GLY A 280 14.36 30.66 21.84
N GLN A 281 15.53 31.10 21.39
CA GLN A 281 16.10 30.70 20.08
C GLN A 281 16.44 29.22 20.04
N VAL A 282 17.09 28.67 21.08
CA VAL A 282 17.41 27.24 21.17
C VAL A 282 16.15 26.39 21.19
N MET A 283 15.14 26.77 21.98
CA MET A 283 13.88 26.08 22.05
C MET A 283 13.15 26.08 20.71
N ASP A 284 13.10 27.21 19.99
CA ASP A 284 12.47 27.27 18.65
C ASP A 284 13.25 26.46 17.61
N ALA A 285 14.59 26.40 17.71
CA ALA A 285 15.41 25.56 16.84
C ALA A 285 15.17 24.06 17.08
N LEU A 286 15.05 23.62 18.33
CA LEU A 286 14.68 22.26 18.69
C LEU A 286 13.29 21.88 18.12
N GLU A 287 12.29 22.77 18.28
CA GLU A 287 10.96 22.52 17.74
C GLU A 287 10.94 22.46 16.21
N ARG A 288 11.78 23.23 15.51
CA ARG A 288 11.97 23.12 14.05
C ARG A 288 12.56 21.76 13.67
N THR A 289 13.55 21.28 14.42
CA THR A 289 14.18 19.98 14.18
C THR A 289 13.16 18.84 14.39
N LYS A 290 12.42 18.86 15.51
CA LYS A 290 11.33 17.88 15.75
C LYS A 290 10.30 17.90 14.61
N ALA A 291 9.88 19.08 14.16
CA ALA A 291 8.90 19.21 13.08
C ALA A 291 9.43 18.63 11.75
N ARG A 292 10.72 18.86 11.42
CA ARG A 292 11.36 18.31 10.21
C ARG A 292 11.45 16.79 10.23
N ILE A 293 11.78 16.19 11.38
CA ILE A 293 11.83 14.73 11.54
C ILE A 293 10.41 14.17 11.38
N ARG A 294 9.43 14.72 12.10
CA ARG A 294 8.04 14.28 12.07
C ARG A 294 7.37 14.38 10.70
N ALA A 295 7.79 15.35 9.87
CA ALA A 295 7.25 15.48 8.51
C ALA A 295 7.45 14.21 7.66
N LYS A 296 8.47 13.39 7.95
CA LYS A 296 8.66 12.10 7.29
C LYS A 296 7.52 11.11 7.58
N GLY A 297 6.90 11.17 8.77
CA GLY A 297 5.76 10.34 9.15
C GLY A 297 4.48 10.64 8.35
N GLU A 298 4.38 11.80 7.69
CA GLU A 298 3.25 12.13 6.84
C GLU A 298 3.34 11.49 5.43
N HIS A 299 4.53 11.11 4.98
CA HIS A 299 4.75 10.54 3.65
C HIS A 299 3.97 9.22 3.44
N PRO A 300 4.01 8.23 4.36
CA PRO A 300 3.21 7.02 4.25
C PRO A 300 1.72 7.30 4.12
N PHE A 301 1.18 8.23 4.89
CA PHE A 301 -0.23 8.60 4.83
C PHE A 301 -0.61 9.27 3.51
N ARG A 302 0.30 10.07 2.93
CA ARG A 302 0.09 10.65 1.61
C ARG A 302 0.02 9.57 0.53
N VAL A 303 0.93 8.58 0.55
CA VAL A 303 0.89 7.47 -0.39
C VAL A 303 -0.39 6.67 -0.22
N LEU A 304 -0.73 6.29 1.01
CA LEU A 304 -1.94 5.54 1.34
C LEU A 304 -3.21 6.23 0.81
N LYS A 305 -3.37 7.53 1.12
CA LYS A 305 -4.62 8.27 0.83
C LYS A 305 -4.69 8.89 -0.56
N CYS A 306 -3.56 9.29 -1.13
CA CYS A 306 -3.53 10.01 -2.41
C CYS A 306 -3.06 9.14 -3.57
N GLN A 307 -2.11 8.22 -3.34
CA GLN A 307 -1.61 7.34 -4.38
C GLN A 307 -2.48 6.08 -4.52
N PHE A 308 -2.83 5.43 -3.40
CA PHE A 308 -3.65 4.22 -3.37
C PHE A 308 -5.14 4.49 -3.14
N GLY A 309 -5.53 5.74 -2.85
CA GLY A 309 -6.92 6.15 -2.70
C GLY A 309 -7.63 5.65 -1.43
N TYR A 310 -6.91 5.03 -0.47
CA TYR A 310 -7.49 4.46 0.73
C TYR A 310 -7.88 5.54 1.75
N ARG A 311 -9.06 6.11 1.59
CA ARG A 311 -9.62 7.16 2.46
C ARG A 311 -10.81 6.69 3.28
N LYS A 312 -11.43 5.57 2.88
CA LYS A 312 -12.63 5.00 3.48
C LYS A 312 -12.48 3.49 3.59
N THR A 313 -12.94 2.92 4.71
CA THR A 313 -12.91 1.47 4.93
C THR A 313 -13.87 0.76 3.97
N PRO A 314 -13.41 -0.28 3.24
CA PRO A 314 -14.29 -1.08 2.39
C PRO A 314 -14.97 -2.22 3.17
N TYR A 315 -14.39 -2.67 4.28
CA TYR A 315 -14.89 -3.81 5.04
C TYR A 315 -15.57 -3.39 6.34
N ARG A 316 -16.39 -4.28 6.89
CA ARG A 316 -16.99 -4.14 8.22
C ARG A 316 -16.08 -4.77 9.26
N GLY A 317 -15.90 -4.08 10.39
CA GLY A 317 -15.09 -4.49 11.54
C GLY A 317 -13.63 -4.04 11.48
N LEU A 318 -12.99 -3.94 12.65
CA LEU A 318 -11.61 -3.49 12.80
C LEU A 318 -10.60 -4.55 12.33
N ALA A 319 -10.89 -5.83 12.55
CA ALA A 319 -9.96 -6.91 12.21
C ALA A 319 -9.65 -6.97 10.72
N LYS A 320 -10.70 -6.96 9.86
CA LYS A 320 -10.54 -7.01 8.40
C LYS A 320 -9.85 -5.76 7.85
N ASN A 321 -10.25 -4.58 8.32
CA ASN A 321 -9.63 -3.32 7.90
C ASN A 321 -8.21 -3.19 8.45
N GLY A 322 -7.91 -3.72 9.64
CA GLY A 322 -6.57 -3.80 10.20
C GLY A 322 -5.65 -4.72 9.39
N ALA A 323 -6.14 -5.90 8.99
CA ALA A 323 -5.42 -6.80 8.10
C ALA A 323 -5.11 -6.11 6.77
N GLN A 324 -6.09 -5.42 6.18
CA GLN A 324 -5.88 -4.64 4.94
C GLN A 324 -4.83 -3.54 5.12
N LEU A 325 -4.83 -2.82 6.25
CA LEU A 325 -3.84 -1.77 6.52
C LEU A 325 -2.42 -2.32 6.56
N ASN A 326 -2.19 -3.51 7.11
CA ASN A 326 -0.87 -4.14 7.11
C ASN A 326 -0.36 -4.36 5.67
N VAL A 327 -1.19 -4.92 4.79
CA VAL A 327 -0.82 -5.10 3.37
C VAL A 327 -0.60 -3.74 2.69
N LEU A 328 -1.49 -2.78 2.90
CA LEU A 328 -1.36 -1.45 2.33
C LEU A 328 -0.06 -0.77 2.75
N PHE A 329 0.34 -0.83 4.03
CA PHE A 329 1.59 -0.24 4.49
C PHE A 329 2.84 -1.02 4.03
N ALA A 330 2.75 -2.33 3.83
CA ALA A 330 3.80 -3.07 3.15
C ALA A 330 4.03 -2.55 1.72
N LEU A 331 2.95 -2.35 0.97
CA LEU A 331 2.99 -1.79 -0.39
C LEU A 331 3.42 -0.31 -0.40
N VAL A 332 3.04 0.48 0.60
CA VAL A 332 3.51 1.86 0.80
C VAL A 332 5.02 1.88 1.00
N ASN A 333 5.57 0.99 1.84
CA ASN A 333 7.00 0.89 2.08
C ASN A 333 7.77 0.54 0.80
N LEU A 334 7.32 -0.45 0.05
CA LEU A 334 7.90 -0.81 -1.25
C LEU A 334 7.85 0.36 -2.23
N TRP A 335 6.73 1.10 -2.28
CA TRP A 335 6.60 2.27 -3.12
C TRP A 335 7.55 3.41 -2.73
N LEU A 336 7.70 3.68 -1.45
CA LEU A 336 8.63 4.70 -0.94
C LEU A 336 10.08 4.32 -1.22
N ALA A 337 10.45 3.07 -0.98
CA ALA A 337 11.80 2.54 -1.16
C ALA A 337 12.13 2.19 -2.63
N ARG A 338 11.16 2.22 -3.57
CA ARG A 338 11.31 1.68 -4.94
C ARG A 338 12.52 2.18 -5.70
N LYS A 339 12.88 3.46 -5.55
CA LYS A 339 14.03 4.02 -6.28
C LYS A 339 15.35 3.38 -5.83
N ALA A 340 15.53 3.21 -4.51
CA ALA A 340 16.70 2.54 -3.98
C ALA A 340 16.71 1.04 -4.32
N LEU A 341 15.54 0.39 -4.25
CA LEU A 341 15.42 -1.02 -4.64
C LEU A 341 15.74 -1.25 -6.11
N LEU A 342 15.26 -0.40 -7.01
CA LEU A 342 15.54 -0.50 -8.46
C LEU A 342 17.01 -0.21 -8.79
N ALA A 343 17.65 0.71 -8.05
CA ALA A 343 19.08 1.01 -8.24
C ALA A 343 19.99 -0.14 -7.81
N ALA A 344 19.56 -0.97 -6.86
CA ALA A 344 20.31 -2.13 -6.38
C ALA A 344 20.16 -3.38 -7.29
N THR A 345 19.21 -3.38 -8.22
CA THR A 345 18.94 -4.50 -9.15
C THR A 345 19.43 -4.25 -10.58
N GLY A 346 19.98 -3.09 -10.89
CA GLY A 346 20.59 -2.71 -12.17
C GLY A 346 22.06 -2.56 -12.04
#